data_61af836efbc04919ae82d9419132f32f
#
_entry.id   61af836efbc04919ae82d9419132f32f
#
_cell.length_a   1.000
_cell.length_b   1.000
_cell.length_c   1.000
_cell.angle_alpha   90.00
_cell.angle_beta   90.00
_cell.angle_gamma   90.00
#
_symmetry.space_group_name_H-M   'P 1'
#
loop_
_entity.id
_entity.type
_entity.pdbx_description
1 polymer ?
#
loop_
_entity_poly.entity_id
_entity_poly.type
_entity_poly.pdbx_seq_one_letter_code
_entity_poly.pdbx_strand_id
1 'polypeptide(L)'
;MKIIDILTNGRANLSFEVFPPKTDSTFDSVKSAAEEIASYRPAFMSVTYGAGGGTSKYTLDIAKDIKELYGVPTLAHLTCVSSTRATVRQRIEDIKSAGVQNVMALRGDLTPELEGTDRSKWDYRHAIDLVRELRESGADFCIGGACYPEIHVESANQHDDIKYLKEKVDAGCDFLTTQMFFDNNLLYNFLYKIREAGITVPVIPGIMPITNAKQVERAIKMSGSHMPQRFKSLVDHFGSNPEAMKQAGIAYATDQIIDLYANGITNVHVYSMNKPDVAKKLQDNLSEILR
;
A
#
# COMPACT_ATOMS: atom_id res chain seq x y z
N MET A 1 -5.51 -17.94 -0.68
CA MET A 1 -5.34 -17.57 0.73
C MET A 1 -5.72 -16.12 0.91
N LYS A 2 -6.56 -15.82 1.89
CA LYS A 2 -6.93 -14.44 2.21
C LYS A 2 -5.84 -13.78 3.04
N ILE A 3 -5.60 -12.49 2.80
CA ILE A 3 -4.59 -11.73 3.54
C ILE A 3 -4.96 -11.61 5.01
N ILE A 4 -6.25 -11.50 5.35
CA ILE A 4 -6.68 -11.47 6.76
C ILE A 4 -6.19 -12.68 7.56
N ASP A 5 -6.10 -13.86 6.94
CA ASP A 5 -5.59 -15.07 7.60
C ASP A 5 -4.09 -14.96 7.91
N ILE A 6 -3.34 -14.25 7.05
CA ILE A 6 -1.92 -13.95 7.27
C ILE A 6 -1.76 -12.94 8.40
N LEU A 7 -2.57 -11.89 8.39
CA LEU A 7 -2.47 -10.79 9.36
C LEU A 7 -2.81 -11.21 10.80
N THR A 8 -3.54 -12.30 10.95
CA THR A 8 -4.00 -12.82 12.24
C THR A 8 -3.27 -14.09 12.69
N ASN A 9 -2.20 -14.50 11.99
CA ASN A 9 -1.46 -15.73 12.29
C ASN A 9 -0.52 -15.65 13.50
N GLY A 10 -0.36 -14.46 14.09
CA GLY A 10 0.49 -14.20 15.26
C GLY A 10 2.00 -14.19 14.99
N ARG A 11 2.42 -14.22 13.72
CA ARG A 11 3.84 -14.19 13.31
C ARG A 11 4.22 -12.81 12.79
N ALA A 12 5.53 -12.52 12.82
CA ALA A 12 6.06 -11.37 12.10
C ALA A 12 5.99 -11.61 10.59
N ASN A 13 5.31 -10.71 9.89
CA ASN A 13 5.08 -10.80 8.44
C ASN A 13 5.63 -9.56 7.75
N LEU A 14 6.42 -9.76 6.70
CA LEU A 14 6.91 -8.72 5.81
C LEU A 14 6.31 -8.93 4.42
N SER A 15 5.75 -7.88 3.84
CA SER A 15 5.13 -7.89 2.52
C SER A 15 5.66 -6.73 1.68
N PHE A 16 5.55 -6.84 0.36
CA PHE A 16 6.08 -5.83 -0.55
C PHE A 16 5.04 -5.38 -1.57
N GLU A 17 5.09 -4.08 -1.88
CA GLU A 17 4.35 -3.50 -2.99
C GLU A 17 5.22 -3.43 -4.25
N VAL A 18 4.61 -3.76 -5.38
CA VAL A 18 5.14 -3.51 -6.72
C VAL A 18 4.11 -2.74 -7.54
N PHE A 19 4.56 -2.03 -8.55
CA PHE A 19 3.68 -1.31 -9.45
C PHE A 19 3.84 -1.80 -10.89
N PRO A 20 2.75 -1.84 -11.68
CA PRO A 20 2.79 -2.25 -13.07
C PRO A 20 3.54 -1.22 -13.94
N PRO A 21 4.02 -1.61 -15.10
CA PRO A 21 4.66 -0.70 -16.05
C PRO A 21 3.67 0.34 -16.55
N LYS A 22 4.18 1.52 -16.88
CA LYS A 22 3.39 2.59 -17.52
C LYS A 22 3.23 2.37 -19.03
N THR A 23 4.13 1.64 -19.65
CA THR A 23 4.19 1.37 -21.09
C THR A 23 4.62 -0.06 -21.34
N ASP A 24 4.24 -0.62 -22.50
CA ASP A 24 4.62 -1.96 -22.93
C ASP A 24 6.15 -2.16 -22.96
N SER A 25 6.91 -1.13 -23.32
CA SER A 25 8.36 -1.21 -23.42
C SER A 25 9.09 -1.48 -22.09
N THR A 26 8.42 -1.25 -20.95
CA THR A 26 8.98 -1.50 -19.62
C THR A 26 8.37 -2.72 -18.94
N PHE A 27 7.48 -3.46 -19.63
CA PHE A 27 6.75 -4.59 -19.03
C PHE A 27 7.71 -5.69 -18.55
N ASP A 28 8.62 -6.15 -19.38
CA ASP A 28 9.52 -7.25 -19.05
C ASP A 28 10.43 -6.92 -17.86
N SER A 29 10.94 -5.69 -17.78
CA SER A 29 11.80 -5.26 -16.68
C SER A 29 11.04 -5.16 -15.35
N VAL A 30 9.80 -4.66 -15.38
CA VAL A 30 8.94 -4.57 -14.18
C VAL A 30 8.48 -5.95 -13.73
N LYS A 31 8.11 -6.81 -14.68
CA LYS A 31 7.74 -8.20 -14.42
C LYS A 31 8.90 -8.94 -13.78
N SER A 32 10.10 -8.87 -14.34
CA SER A 32 11.31 -9.50 -13.79
C SER A 32 11.61 -9.02 -12.36
N ALA A 33 11.49 -7.71 -12.09
CA ALA A 33 11.68 -7.18 -10.74
C ALA A 33 10.62 -7.71 -9.75
N ALA A 34 9.36 -7.81 -10.17
CA ALA A 34 8.28 -8.36 -9.33
C ALA A 34 8.50 -9.86 -9.04
N GLU A 35 8.91 -10.62 -10.04
CA GLU A 35 9.25 -12.04 -9.91
C GLU A 35 10.45 -12.27 -8.99
N GLU A 36 11.48 -11.44 -9.09
CA GLU A 36 12.63 -11.50 -8.20
C GLU A 36 12.24 -11.24 -6.75
N ILE A 37 11.40 -10.21 -6.48
CA ILE A 37 10.87 -9.97 -5.12
C ILE A 37 10.00 -11.14 -4.66
N ALA A 38 9.16 -11.72 -5.52
CA ALA A 38 8.34 -12.87 -5.19
C ALA A 38 9.18 -14.11 -4.81
N SER A 39 10.36 -14.28 -5.44
CA SER A 39 11.29 -15.39 -5.15
C SER A 39 11.82 -15.37 -3.72
N TYR A 40 11.80 -14.22 -3.04
CA TYR A 40 12.17 -14.08 -1.62
C TYR A 40 11.06 -14.55 -0.66
N ARG A 41 9.90 -14.97 -1.19
CA ARG A 41 8.76 -15.51 -0.45
C ARG A 41 8.25 -14.59 0.67
N PRO A 42 7.91 -13.33 0.35
CA PRO A 42 7.26 -12.46 1.32
C PRO A 42 5.90 -13.04 1.74
N ALA A 43 5.34 -12.53 2.83
CA ALA A 43 4.05 -12.98 3.34
C ALA A 43 2.90 -12.78 2.33
N PHE A 44 2.94 -11.67 1.60
CA PHE A 44 2.10 -11.39 0.42
C PHE A 44 2.74 -10.27 -0.42
N MET A 45 2.24 -10.05 -1.62
CA MET A 45 2.63 -8.90 -2.44
C MET A 45 1.41 -8.13 -2.93
N SER A 46 1.46 -6.80 -2.87
CA SER A 46 0.48 -5.95 -3.52
C SER A 46 0.95 -5.50 -4.89
N VAL A 47 0.02 -5.42 -5.84
CA VAL A 47 0.25 -4.88 -7.17
C VAL A 47 -0.63 -3.66 -7.36
N THR A 48 -0.01 -2.47 -7.51
CA THR A 48 -0.77 -1.23 -7.62
C THR A 48 -1.55 -1.15 -8.93
N TYR A 49 -2.53 -0.26 -8.93
CA TYR A 49 -3.33 0.05 -10.10
C TYR A 49 -2.84 1.38 -10.68
N GLY A 50 -2.51 1.41 -11.97
CA GLY A 50 -1.99 2.63 -12.57
C GLY A 50 -3.02 3.76 -12.60
N ALA A 51 -2.56 4.98 -12.35
CA ALA A 51 -3.38 6.17 -12.46
C ALA A 51 -4.01 6.27 -13.86
N GLY A 52 -5.33 6.54 -13.91
CA GLY A 52 -6.07 6.65 -15.17
C GLY A 52 -6.56 5.34 -15.79
N GLY A 53 -6.32 4.17 -15.15
CA GLY A 53 -6.93 2.89 -15.55
C GLY A 53 -6.32 2.17 -16.75
N GLY A 54 -5.33 2.74 -17.41
CA GLY A 54 -4.70 2.16 -18.61
C GLY A 54 -3.81 0.92 -18.35
N THR A 55 -3.45 0.68 -17.09
CA THR A 55 -2.54 -0.42 -16.70
C THR A 55 -3.25 -1.58 -15.99
N SER A 56 -4.59 -1.59 -15.95
CA SER A 56 -5.38 -2.61 -15.25
C SER A 56 -5.07 -4.05 -15.67
N LYS A 57 -4.81 -4.27 -16.94
CA LYS A 57 -4.43 -5.58 -17.47
C LYS A 57 -3.12 -6.05 -16.86
N TYR A 58 -2.09 -5.21 -16.84
CA TYR A 58 -0.79 -5.58 -16.30
C TYR A 58 -0.82 -5.85 -14.80
N THR A 59 -1.68 -5.14 -14.04
CA THR A 59 -1.88 -5.40 -12.61
C THR A 59 -2.31 -6.84 -12.38
N LEU A 60 -3.31 -7.31 -13.13
CA LEU A 60 -3.83 -8.67 -12.98
C LEU A 60 -2.84 -9.73 -13.50
N ASP A 61 -2.17 -9.47 -14.62
CA ASP A 61 -1.18 -10.39 -15.19
C ASP A 61 -0.02 -10.61 -14.20
N ILE A 62 0.54 -9.52 -13.63
CA ILE A 62 1.60 -9.60 -12.62
C ILE A 62 1.11 -10.27 -11.34
N ALA A 63 -0.09 -9.92 -10.84
CA ALA A 63 -0.65 -10.53 -9.64
C ALA A 63 -0.89 -12.05 -9.82
N LYS A 64 -1.34 -12.46 -11.00
CA LYS A 64 -1.53 -13.87 -11.35
C LYS A 64 -0.20 -14.62 -11.40
N ASP A 65 0.80 -14.07 -12.10
CA ASP A 65 2.13 -14.68 -12.22
C ASP A 65 2.80 -14.85 -10.85
N ILE A 66 2.77 -13.85 -9.98
CA ILE A 66 3.30 -13.92 -8.61
C ILE A 66 2.62 -15.08 -7.85
N LYS A 67 1.30 -15.17 -7.93
CA LYS A 67 0.53 -16.21 -7.24
C LYS A 67 0.80 -17.61 -7.80
N GLU A 68 0.78 -17.76 -9.12
CA GLU A 68 0.85 -19.08 -9.77
C GLU A 68 2.28 -19.64 -9.82
N LEU A 69 3.27 -18.80 -10.10
CA LEU A 69 4.65 -19.23 -10.26
C LEU A 69 5.43 -19.32 -8.94
N TYR A 70 5.10 -18.44 -7.98
CA TYR A 70 5.84 -18.34 -6.71
C TYR A 70 5.03 -18.75 -5.49
N GLY A 71 3.71 -18.95 -5.64
CA GLY A 71 2.82 -19.33 -4.53
C GLY A 71 2.61 -18.21 -3.50
N VAL A 72 3.01 -16.96 -3.82
CA VAL A 72 2.86 -15.80 -2.93
C VAL A 72 1.44 -15.24 -3.05
N PRO A 73 0.69 -15.07 -1.94
CA PRO A 73 -0.62 -14.44 -1.96
C PRO A 73 -0.53 -13.01 -2.53
N THR A 74 -1.48 -12.62 -3.36
CA THR A 74 -1.48 -11.31 -4.01
C THR A 74 -2.66 -10.45 -3.60
N LEU A 75 -2.43 -9.15 -3.50
CA LEU A 75 -3.38 -8.06 -3.24
C LEU A 75 -3.44 -7.18 -4.49
N ALA A 76 -4.49 -7.27 -5.27
CA ALA A 76 -4.66 -6.39 -6.41
C ALA A 76 -5.27 -5.05 -5.97
N HIS A 77 -4.65 -3.94 -6.33
CA HIS A 77 -5.28 -2.64 -6.14
C HIS A 77 -6.39 -2.45 -7.17
N LEU A 78 -7.45 -1.79 -6.77
CA LEU A 78 -8.54 -1.34 -7.64
C LEU A 78 -8.89 0.11 -7.29
N THR A 79 -8.94 0.97 -8.30
CA THR A 79 -9.33 2.37 -8.12
C THR A 79 -10.63 2.67 -8.83
N CYS A 80 -11.42 3.59 -8.30
CA CYS A 80 -12.73 3.96 -8.84
C CYS A 80 -12.82 5.41 -9.35
N VAL A 81 -11.80 6.24 -9.15
CA VAL A 81 -11.80 7.63 -9.61
C VAL A 81 -12.09 7.71 -11.10
N SER A 82 -12.99 8.61 -11.49
CA SER A 82 -13.45 8.82 -12.89
C SER A 82 -14.00 7.57 -13.61
N SER A 83 -14.20 6.46 -12.91
CA SER A 83 -14.74 5.24 -13.51
C SER A 83 -16.26 5.20 -13.42
N THR A 84 -16.89 4.61 -14.44
CA THR A 84 -18.32 4.29 -14.40
C THR A 84 -18.59 3.00 -13.61
N ARG A 85 -19.82 2.81 -13.12
CA ARG A 85 -20.24 1.56 -12.49
C ARG A 85 -20.01 0.36 -13.40
N ALA A 86 -20.32 0.49 -14.67
CA ALA A 86 -20.10 -0.59 -15.63
C ALA A 86 -18.62 -0.98 -15.73
N THR A 87 -17.73 0.01 -15.78
CA THR A 87 -16.29 -0.23 -15.82
C THR A 87 -15.78 -0.91 -14.55
N VAL A 88 -16.21 -0.45 -13.36
CA VAL A 88 -15.78 -1.05 -12.09
C VAL A 88 -16.30 -2.48 -11.95
N ARG A 89 -17.56 -2.74 -12.32
CA ARG A 89 -18.14 -4.09 -12.30
C ARG A 89 -17.39 -5.05 -13.23
N GLN A 90 -17.03 -4.59 -14.43
CA GLN A 90 -16.23 -5.41 -15.34
C GLN A 90 -14.87 -5.76 -14.72
N ARG A 91 -14.19 -4.79 -14.10
CA ARG A 91 -12.90 -5.03 -13.42
C ARG A 91 -13.02 -5.99 -12.23
N ILE A 92 -14.12 -5.93 -11.49
CA ILE A 92 -14.41 -6.89 -10.42
C ILE A 92 -14.54 -8.31 -10.99
N GLU A 93 -15.23 -8.49 -12.11
CA GLU A 93 -15.33 -9.78 -12.78
C GLU A 93 -13.97 -10.25 -13.34
N ASP A 94 -13.15 -9.35 -13.85
CA ASP A 94 -11.80 -9.68 -14.31
C ASP A 94 -10.92 -10.18 -13.14
N ILE A 95 -10.99 -9.51 -11.97
CA ILE A 95 -10.28 -9.92 -10.73
C ILE A 95 -10.74 -11.32 -10.28
N LYS A 96 -12.05 -11.58 -10.28
CA LYS A 96 -12.64 -12.90 -9.96
C LYS A 96 -12.12 -13.98 -10.92
N SER A 97 -12.16 -13.68 -12.22
CA SER A 97 -11.73 -14.60 -13.28
C SER A 97 -10.24 -14.91 -13.21
N ALA A 98 -9.42 -13.95 -12.76
CA ALA A 98 -7.99 -14.15 -12.47
C ALA A 98 -7.75 -14.95 -11.18
N GLY A 99 -8.79 -15.32 -10.44
CA GLY A 99 -8.68 -16.04 -9.17
C GLY A 99 -8.02 -15.25 -8.05
N VAL A 100 -7.97 -13.91 -8.15
CA VAL A 100 -7.46 -13.02 -7.09
C VAL A 100 -8.54 -12.85 -6.03
N GLN A 101 -8.18 -13.13 -4.77
CA GLN A 101 -9.13 -13.09 -3.65
C GLN A 101 -9.00 -11.84 -2.78
N ASN A 102 -7.92 -11.07 -2.95
CA ASN A 102 -7.64 -9.92 -2.08
C ASN A 102 -7.60 -8.65 -2.92
N VAL A 103 -8.36 -7.64 -2.52
CA VAL A 103 -8.52 -6.38 -3.25
C VAL A 103 -8.25 -5.20 -2.33
N MET A 104 -7.34 -4.32 -2.73
CA MET A 104 -7.14 -3.03 -2.09
C MET A 104 -8.07 -2.01 -2.73
N ALA A 105 -9.12 -1.62 -2.02
CA ALA A 105 -10.12 -0.68 -2.50
C ALA A 105 -9.67 0.77 -2.26
N LEU A 106 -9.39 1.49 -3.34
CA LEU A 106 -8.89 2.86 -3.32
C LEU A 106 -9.78 3.78 -4.16
N ARG A 107 -9.83 5.05 -3.81
CA ARG A 107 -10.42 6.04 -4.73
C ARG A 107 -9.53 6.19 -5.97
N GLY A 108 -8.23 6.28 -5.77
CA GLY A 108 -7.25 6.70 -6.75
C GLY A 108 -6.95 8.20 -6.67
N ASP A 109 -5.82 8.59 -7.25
CA ASP A 109 -5.36 9.97 -7.27
C ASP A 109 -6.11 10.80 -8.31
N LEU A 110 -6.29 12.07 -8.02
CA LEU A 110 -6.81 13.04 -9.00
C LEU A 110 -5.68 13.38 -9.97
N THR A 111 -5.91 13.14 -11.24
CA THR A 111 -5.02 13.65 -12.28
C THR A 111 -5.32 15.13 -12.55
N PRO A 112 -4.38 15.91 -13.11
CA PRO A 112 -4.63 17.33 -13.44
C PRO A 112 -5.88 17.54 -14.30
N GLU A 113 -6.24 16.58 -15.16
CA GLU A 113 -7.43 16.63 -16.01
C GLU A 113 -8.75 16.49 -15.22
N LEU A 114 -8.67 15.91 -14.03
CA LEU A 114 -9.81 15.72 -13.12
C LEU A 114 -9.93 16.85 -12.09
N GLU A 115 -8.90 17.68 -11.95
CA GLU A 115 -8.92 18.84 -11.09
C GLU A 115 -9.99 19.83 -11.60
N GLY A 116 -10.89 20.27 -10.72
CA GLY A 116 -11.99 21.18 -11.05
C GLY A 116 -13.21 20.54 -11.73
N THR A 117 -13.22 19.23 -11.97
CA THR A 117 -14.44 18.55 -12.46
C THR A 117 -15.50 18.45 -11.36
N ASP A 118 -16.76 18.47 -11.75
CA ASP A 118 -17.90 18.34 -10.85
C ASP A 118 -18.02 16.89 -10.34
N ARG A 119 -17.41 16.61 -9.18
CA ARG A 119 -17.42 15.29 -8.54
C ARG A 119 -18.82 14.83 -8.14
N SER A 120 -19.84 15.71 -8.11
CA SER A 120 -21.22 15.32 -7.80
C SER A 120 -21.81 14.39 -8.85
N LYS A 121 -21.27 14.41 -10.06
CA LYS A 121 -21.69 13.59 -11.20
C LYS A 121 -20.94 12.26 -11.33
N TRP A 122 -19.97 12.00 -10.44
CA TRP A 122 -19.21 10.76 -10.48
C TRP A 122 -20.00 9.61 -9.85
N ASP A 123 -19.90 8.44 -10.43
CA ASP A 123 -20.51 7.21 -9.90
C ASP A 123 -19.87 6.80 -8.56
N TYR A 124 -18.60 7.12 -8.38
CA TYR A 124 -17.82 6.86 -7.16
C TYR A 124 -17.11 8.15 -6.72
N ARG A 125 -17.35 8.60 -5.51
CA ARG A 125 -16.73 9.81 -4.96
C ARG A 125 -15.58 9.47 -4.01
N HIS A 126 -15.70 8.36 -3.30
CA HIS A 126 -14.77 7.92 -2.26
C HIS A 126 -14.53 6.41 -2.35
N ALA A 127 -13.46 5.95 -1.72
CA ALA A 127 -13.14 4.52 -1.65
C ALA A 127 -14.25 3.66 -1.00
N ILE A 128 -15.04 4.24 -0.10
CA ILE A 128 -16.18 3.55 0.53
C ILE A 128 -17.22 3.09 -0.50
N ASP A 129 -17.42 3.84 -1.58
CA ASP A 129 -18.36 3.47 -2.64
C ASP A 129 -17.88 2.22 -3.36
N LEU A 130 -16.55 2.10 -3.58
CA LEU A 130 -15.94 0.91 -4.15
C LEU A 130 -16.00 -0.29 -3.19
N VAL A 131 -15.79 -0.07 -1.89
CA VAL A 131 -15.93 -1.14 -0.88
C VAL A 131 -17.34 -1.73 -0.90
N ARG A 132 -18.37 -0.89 -0.97
CA ARG A 132 -19.77 -1.34 -1.10
C ARG A 132 -20.00 -2.14 -2.38
N GLU A 133 -19.52 -1.64 -3.53
CA GLU A 133 -19.65 -2.33 -4.82
C GLU A 133 -18.97 -3.71 -4.80
N LEU A 134 -17.78 -3.82 -4.17
CA LEU A 134 -17.07 -5.10 -4.00
C LEU A 134 -17.88 -6.07 -3.12
N ARG A 135 -18.49 -5.62 -2.04
CA ARG A 135 -19.35 -6.46 -1.18
C ARG A 135 -20.64 -6.88 -1.89
N GLU A 136 -21.27 -5.95 -2.61
CA GLU A 136 -22.50 -6.21 -3.40
C GLU A 136 -22.27 -7.16 -4.56
N SER A 137 -21.03 -7.33 -5.04
CA SER A 137 -20.70 -8.28 -6.11
C SER A 137 -20.92 -9.74 -5.73
N GLY A 138 -21.12 -10.03 -4.44
CA GLY A 138 -21.29 -11.39 -3.91
C GLY A 138 -20.03 -12.25 -3.93
N ALA A 139 -18.89 -11.70 -4.38
CA ALA A 139 -17.62 -12.40 -4.34
C ALA A 139 -17.04 -12.41 -2.92
N ASP A 140 -16.39 -13.52 -2.54
CA ASP A 140 -15.77 -13.69 -1.24
C ASP A 140 -14.38 -13.03 -1.18
N PHE A 141 -14.33 -11.72 -1.43
CA PHE A 141 -13.11 -10.93 -1.36
C PHE A 141 -12.68 -10.61 0.07
N CYS A 142 -11.36 -10.66 0.31
CA CYS A 142 -10.71 -9.97 1.41
C CYS A 142 -10.37 -8.55 0.95
N ILE A 143 -10.98 -7.54 1.59
CA ILE A 143 -10.92 -6.15 1.15
C ILE A 143 -10.02 -5.34 2.09
N GLY A 144 -8.94 -4.77 1.54
CA GLY A 144 -8.11 -3.78 2.21
C GLY A 144 -8.55 -2.36 1.90
N GLY A 145 -8.34 -1.46 2.84
CA GLY A 145 -8.52 -0.01 2.66
C GLY A 145 -7.30 0.78 3.10
N ALA A 146 -7.09 1.97 2.52
CA ALA A 146 -6.03 2.87 2.95
C ALA A 146 -6.43 3.65 4.22
N CYS A 147 -5.45 3.98 5.08
CA CYS A 147 -5.59 4.91 6.20
C CYS A 147 -4.36 5.81 6.31
N TYR A 148 -4.47 6.89 7.05
CA TYR A 148 -3.48 7.98 7.05
C TYR A 148 -3.09 8.33 8.49
N PRO A 149 -1.91 7.92 8.99
CA PRO A 149 -1.45 8.27 10.34
C PRO A 149 -1.37 9.78 10.58
N GLU A 150 -1.07 10.55 9.53
CA GLU A 150 -0.88 12.00 9.57
C GLU A 150 -2.05 12.79 8.94
N ILE A 151 -3.24 12.20 8.85
CA ILE A 151 -4.46 12.77 8.24
C ILE A 151 -4.42 12.75 6.70
N HIS A 152 -5.52 12.40 6.08
CA HIS A 152 -5.68 12.50 4.62
C HIS A 152 -5.66 13.97 4.19
N VAL A 153 -4.96 14.28 3.09
CA VAL A 153 -4.76 15.66 2.61
C VAL A 153 -6.06 16.42 2.29
N GLU A 154 -7.15 15.73 2.01
CA GLU A 154 -8.48 16.34 1.77
C GLU A 154 -9.35 16.39 3.05
N SER A 155 -8.91 15.81 4.17
CA SER A 155 -9.67 15.85 5.43
C SER A 155 -9.41 17.18 6.16
N ALA A 156 -10.48 17.79 6.68
CA ALA A 156 -10.37 19.05 7.39
C ALA A 156 -9.60 18.94 8.73
N ASN A 157 -9.71 17.78 9.37
CA ASN A 157 -9.07 17.48 10.65
C ASN A 157 -9.04 15.96 10.91
N GLN A 158 -8.30 15.55 11.94
CA GLN A 158 -8.15 14.13 12.28
C GLN A 158 -9.44 13.45 12.74
N HIS A 159 -10.32 14.18 13.40
CA HIS A 159 -11.60 13.63 13.87
C HIS A 159 -12.48 13.20 12.69
N ASP A 160 -12.61 14.05 11.69
CA ASP A 160 -13.39 13.76 10.49
C ASP A 160 -12.74 12.63 9.67
N ASP A 161 -11.41 12.62 9.58
CA ASP A 161 -10.68 11.55 8.89
C ASP A 161 -10.94 10.18 9.52
N ILE A 162 -10.87 10.09 10.85
CA ILE A 162 -11.17 8.85 11.59
C ILE A 162 -12.64 8.45 11.45
N LYS A 163 -13.57 9.41 11.46
CA LYS A 163 -14.99 9.16 11.23
C LYS A 163 -15.21 8.51 9.84
N TYR A 164 -14.67 9.09 8.79
CA TYR A 164 -14.79 8.52 7.43
C TYR A 164 -14.07 7.17 7.31
N LEU A 165 -12.95 6.99 8.03
CA LEU A 165 -12.28 5.70 8.10
C LEU A 165 -13.17 4.63 8.75
N LYS A 166 -13.85 4.99 9.84
CA LYS A 166 -14.81 4.09 10.51
C LYS A 166 -15.95 3.70 9.59
N GLU A 167 -16.56 4.66 8.90
CA GLU A 167 -17.61 4.40 7.93
C GLU A 167 -17.15 3.45 6.81
N LYS A 168 -15.90 3.61 6.33
CA LYS A 168 -15.31 2.74 5.32
C LYS A 168 -15.06 1.32 5.84
N VAL A 169 -14.61 1.18 7.09
CA VAL A 169 -14.44 -0.14 7.72
C VAL A 169 -15.79 -0.82 7.90
N ASP A 170 -16.80 -0.09 8.39
CA ASP A 170 -18.16 -0.62 8.59
C ASP A 170 -18.83 -1.01 7.25
N ALA A 171 -18.43 -0.38 6.15
CA ALA A 171 -18.88 -0.77 4.82
C ALA A 171 -18.29 -2.11 4.35
N GLY A 172 -17.25 -2.62 5.04
CA GLY A 172 -16.75 -3.98 4.81
C GLY A 172 -15.25 -4.11 4.53
N CYS A 173 -14.36 -3.21 5.00
CA CYS A 173 -12.93 -3.48 4.95
C CYS A 173 -12.55 -4.52 6.00
N ASP A 174 -11.76 -5.52 5.60
CA ASP A 174 -11.23 -6.56 6.49
C ASP A 174 -9.94 -6.13 7.18
N PHE A 175 -9.18 -5.23 6.56
CA PHE A 175 -7.93 -4.68 7.09
C PHE A 175 -7.64 -3.30 6.50
N LEU A 176 -6.67 -2.61 7.08
CA LEU A 176 -6.20 -1.30 6.61
C LEU A 176 -4.69 -1.34 6.34
N THR A 177 -4.23 -0.59 5.34
CA THR A 177 -2.80 -0.31 5.11
C THR A 177 -2.57 1.19 5.21
N THR A 178 -1.53 1.61 5.94
CA THR A 178 -1.27 3.03 6.12
C THR A 178 -0.60 3.64 4.90
N GLN A 179 -0.83 4.93 4.65
CA GLN A 179 0.11 5.75 3.88
C GLN A 179 1.48 5.72 4.55
N MET A 180 2.56 5.96 3.78
CA MET A 180 3.91 6.04 4.32
C MET A 180 4.01 7.14 5.39
N PHE A 181 4.84 6.89 6.38
CA PHE A 181 5.20 7.82 7.46
C PHE A 181 6.66 7.55 7.86
N PHE A 182 7.28 8.49 8.56
CA PHE A 182 8.71 8.42 8.92
C PHE A 182 8.95 8.47 10.44
N ASP A 183 7.89 8.60 11.24
CA ASP A 183 7.92 8.58 12.71
C ASP A 183 6.90 7.58 13.25
N ASN A 184 7.37 6.52 13.89
CA ASN A 184 6.51 5.49 14.46
C ASN A 184 5.59 6.00 15.58
N ASN A 185 5.97 7.09 16.28
CA ASN A 185 5.09 7.68 17.30
C ASN A 185 3.78 8.23 16.69
N LEU A 186 3.83 8.74 15.46
CA LEU A 186 2.61 9.16 14.75
C LEU A 186 1.68 7.99 14.49
N LEU A 187 2.23 6.85 14.09
CA LEU A 187 1.45 5.63 13.93
C LEU A 187 0.85 5.15 15.25
N TYR A 188 1.64 5.09 16.34
CA TYR A 188 1.14 4.62 17.64
C TYR A 188 0.00 5.48 18.15
N ASN A 189 0.13 6.82 18.03
CA ASN A 189 -0.93 7.76 18.37
C ASN A 189 -2.19 7.54 17.49
N PHE A 190 -2.00 7.35 16.19
CA PHE A 190 -3.09 7.06 15.27
C PHE A 190 -3.81 5.76 15.64
N LEU A 191 -3.07 4.69 15.90
CA LEU A 191 -3.64 3.39 16.29
C LEU A 191 -4.48 3.50 17.57
N TYR A 192 -4.00 4.25 18.57
CA TYR A 192 -4.77 4.51 19.79
C TYR A 192 -6.11 5.18 19.45
N LYS A 193 -6.10 6.26 18.69
CA LYS A 193 -7.30 7.03 18.33
C LYS A 193 -8.33 6.22 17.52
N ILE A 194 -7.87 5.41 16.56
CA ILE A 194 -8.80 4.59 15.79
C ILE A 194 -9.40 3.45 16.62
N ARG A 195 -8.66 2.92 17.61
CA ARG A 195 -9.21 1.94 18.58
C ARG A 195 -10.28 2.57 19.47
N GLU A 196 -10.07 3.80 19.95
CA GLU A 196 -11.12 4.57 20.69
C GLU A 196 -12.37 4.80 19.83
N ALA A 197 -12.20 5.02 18.52
CA ALA A 197 -13.32 5.14 17.57
C ALA A 197 -13.99 3.80 17.20
N GLY A 198 -13.55 2.67 17.80
CA GLY A 198 -14.13 1.35 17.57
C GLY A 198 -13.70 0.69 16.25
N ILE A 199 -12.58 1.11 15.66
CA ILE A 199 -11.99 0.42 14.51
C ILE A 199 -11.08 -0.68 15.05
N THR A 200 -11.45 -1.94 14.85
CA THR A 200 -10.75 -3.11 15.41
C THR A 200 -10.02 -3.97 14.37
N VAL A 201 -10.24 -3.73 13.09
CA VAL A 201 -9.57 -4.47 12.00
C VAL A 201 -8.04 -4.31 12.08
N PRO A 202 -7.25 -5.29 11.59
CA PRO A 202 -5.80 -5.17 11.51
C PRO A 202 -5.37 -3.94 10.69
N VAL A 203 -4.30 -3.30 11.15
CA VAL A 203 -3.65 -2.19 10.44
C VAL A 203 -2.22 -2.60 10.08
N ILE A 204 -1.86 -2.46 8.83
CA ILE A 204 -0.53 -2.78 8.32
C ILE A 204 0.21 -1.47 8.07
N PRO A 205 1.28 -1.16 8.82
CA PRO A 205 2.15 -0.02 8.53
C PRO A 205 2.78 -0.12 7.14
N GLY A 206 2.66 0.93 6.36
CA GLY A 206 3.32 1.10 5.08
C GLY A 206 4.65 1.83 5.26
N ILE A 207 5.77 1.17 4.98
CA ILE A 207 7.12 1.71 5.12
C ILE A 207 7.72 1.94 3.74
N MET A 208 8.24 3.14 3.51
CA MET A 208 8.92 3.50 2.26
C MET A 208 10.42 3.71 2.50
N PRO A 209 11.28 2.79 2.04
CA PRO A 209 12.73 2.99 2.08
C PRO A 209 13.12 4.10 1.10
N ILE A 210 13.59 5.22 1.61
CA ILE A 210 14.07 6.33 0.79
C ILE A 210 15.53 6.09 0.43
N THR A 211 15.80 5.75 -0.81
CA THR A 211 17.13 5.37 -1.28
C THR A 211 17.84 6.46 -2.09
N ASN A 212 17.19 7.62 -2.26
CA ASN A 212 17.84 8.77 -2.88
C ASN A 212 17.13 10.07 -2.45
N ALA A 213 17.86 11.18 -2.36
CA ALA A 213 17.35 12.46 -1.85
C ALA A 213 16.17 13.02 -2.66
N LYS A 214 16.12 12.80 -3.98
CA LYS A 214 15.00 13.27 -4.82
C LYS A 214 13.67 12.60 -4.52
N GLN A 215 13.70 11.39 -3.93
CA GLN A 215 12.47 10.72 -3.49
C GLN A 215 11.80 11.41 -2.31
N VAL A 216 12.58 12.11 -1.48
CA VAL A 216 12.09 12.80 -0.28
C VAL A 216 11.05 13.85 -0.63
N GLU A 217 11.39 14.79 -1.50
CA GLU A 217 10.48 15.87 -1.93
C GLU A 217 9.20 15.30 -2.53
N ARG A 218 9.35 14.27 -3.36
CA ARG A 218 8.20 13.61 -3.97
C ARG A 218 7.33 12.89 -2.95
N ALA A 219 7.93 12.19 -2.00
CA ALA A 219 7.22 11.50 -0.92
C ALA A 219 6.40 12.49 -0.09
N ILE A 220 7.02 13.58 0.37
CA ILE A 220 6.34 14.63 1.14
C ILE A 220 5.18 15.25 0.34
N LYS A 221 5.42 15.60 -0.92
CA LYS A 221 4.39 16.21 -1.78
C LYS A 221 3.18 15.30 -1.99
N MET A 222 3.41 14.00 -2.12
CA MET A 222 2.35 13.03 -2.38
C MET A 222 1.57 12.62 -1.12
N SER A 223 2.27 12.47 0.01
CA SER A 223 1.68 11.92 1.24
C SER A 223 1.31 12.99 2.27
N GLY A 224 1.85 14.21 2.16
CA GLY A 224 1.77 15.22 3.22
C GLY A 224 2.54 14.85 4.49
N SER A 225 3.38 13.79 4.44
CA SER A 225 4.05 13.23 5.60
C SER A 225 5.08 14.19 6.22
N HIS A 226 5.11 14.22 7.53
CA HIS A 226 6.13 14.94 8.30
C HIS A 226 7.48 14.23 8.18
N MET A 227 8.54 15.00 7.99
CA MET A 227 9.91 14.49 8.02
C MET A 227 10.54 14.74 9.38
N PRO A 228 10.79 13.69 10.19
CA PRO A 228 11.44 13.86 11.48
C PRO A 228 12.90 14.35 11.31
N GLN A 229 13.38 15.13 12.29
CA GLN A 229 14.72 15.71 12.27
C GLN A 229 15.83 14.67 12.06
N ARG A 230 15.67 13.48 12.67
CA ARG A 230 16.61 12.36 12.50
C ARG A 230 16.76 11.95 11.04
N PHE A 231 15.64 11.82 10.32
CA PHE A 231 15.66 11.44 8.90
C PHE A 231 16.18 12.59 8.01
N LYS A 232 15.76 13.83 8.31
CA LYS A 232 16.26 15.01 7.61
C LYS A 232 17.79 15.10 7.69
N SER A 233 18.37 14.89 8.86
CA SER A 233 19.83 14.89 9.04
C SER A 233 20.54 13.82 8.19
N LEU A 234 19.92 12.64 8.00
CA LEU A 234 20.45 11.61 7.10
C LEU A 234 20.46 12.10 5.64
N VAL A 235 19.37 12.71 5.20
CA VAL A 235 19.25 13.21 3.83
C VAL A 235 20.22 14.37 3.58
N ASP A 236 20.32 15.31 4.51
CA ASP A 236 21.23 16.45 4.42
C ASP A 236 22.70 16.02 4.35
N HIS A 237 23.07 14.97 5.09
CA HIS A 237 24.46 14.49 5.13
C HIS A 237 24.83 13.55 3.99
N PHE A 238 23.94 12.61 3.64
CA PHE A 238 24.24 11.55 2.67
C PHE A 238 23.63 11.78 1.29
N GLY A 239 22.71 12.73 1.13
CA GLY A 239 21.90 12.90 -0.07
C GLY A 239 22.69 13.18 -1.36
N SER A 240 23.91 13.72 -1.26
CA SER A 240 24.81 13.97 -2.40
C SER A 240 25.57 12.71 -2.87
N ASN A 241 25.62 11.64 -2.04
CA ASN A 241 26.27 10.37 -2.36
C ASN A 241 25.19 9.28 -2.51
N PRO A 242 24.89 8.81 -3.74
CA PRO A 242 23.81 7.85 -3.99
C PRO A 242 23.95 6.54 -3.20
N GLU A 243 25.14 5.98 -3.08
CA GLU A 243 25.37 4.70 -2.39
C GLU A 243 25.21 4.87 -0.85
N ALA A 244 25.78 5.95 -0.31
CA ALA A 244 25.63 6.27 1.12
C ALA A 244 24.16 6.57 1.47
N MET A 245 23.43 7.32 0.63
CA MET A 245 22.02 7.63 0.84
C MET A 245 21.15 6.36 0.78
N LYS A 246 21.43 5.48 -0.17
CA LYS A 246 20.75 4.19 -0.28
C LYS A 246 20.95 3.33 0.98
N GLN A 247 22.18 3.22 1.44
CA GLN A 247 22.51 2.47 2.66
C GLN A 247 21.82 3.07 3.88
N ALA A 248 21.90 4.39 4.06
CA ALA A 248 21.28 5.09 5.18
C ALA A 248 19.74 4.98 5.18
N GLY A 249 19.12 5.08 4.00
CA GLY A 249 17.68 4.94 3.85
C GLY A 249 17.17 3.52 4.14
N ILE A 250 17.90 2.50 3.71
CA ILE A 250 17.58 1.10 4.06
C ILE A 250 17.76 0.87 5.57
N ALA A 251 18.83 1.39 6.16
CA ALA A 251 19.07 1.28 7.61
C ALA A 251 17.94 1.94 8.42
N TYR A 252 17.49 3.13 8.00
CA TYR A 252 16.39 3.84 8.65
C TYR A 252 15.09 3.05 8.56
N ALA A 253 14.74 2.53 7.38
CA ALA A 253 13.54 1.70 7.20
C ALA A 253 13.62 0.39 8.01
N THR A 254 14.79 -0.23 8.09
CA THR A 254 15.02 -1.41 8.92
C THR A 254 14.76 -1.10 10.40
N ASP A 255 15.31 0.01 10.91
CA ASP A 255 15.13 0.46 12.29
C ASP A 255 13.65 0.73 12.61
N GLN A 256 12.90 1.40 11.70
CA GLN A 256 11.46 1.58 11.83
C GLN A 256 10.74 0.23 11.96
N ILE A 257 11.05 -0.73 11.10
CA ILE A 257 10.40 -2.04 11.09
C ILE A 257 10.70 -2.82 12.37
N ILE A 258 11.95 -2.78 12.84
CA ILE A 258 12.35 -3.45 14.10
C ILE A 258 11.58 -2.86 15.28
N ASP A 259 11.48 -1.52 15.36
CA ASP A 259 10.71 -0.84 16.41
C ASP A 259 9.22 -1.23 16.37
N LEU A 260 8.62 -1.32 15.18
CA LEU A 260 7.23 -1.77 15.02
C LEU A 260 7.03 -3.19 15.57
N TYR A 261 7.89 -4.14 15.19
CA TYR A 261 7.81 -5.51 15.69
C TYR A 261 8.03 -5.59 17.21
N ALA A 262 8.98 -4.83 17.73
CA ALA A 262 9.27 -4.76 19.18
C ALA A 262 8.07 -4.22 19.99
N ASN A 263 7.23 -3.39 19.37
CA ASN A 263 6.02 -2.84 19.97
C ASN A 263 4.74 -3.64 19.64
N GLY A 264 4.89 -4.89 19.19
CA GLY A 264 3.77 -5.83 18.98
C GLY A 264 3.00 -5.66 17.68
N ILE A 265 3.48 -4.85 16.74
CA ILE A 265 2.92 -4.72 15.40
C ILE A 265 3.58 -5.78 14.51
N THR A 266 2.88 -6.89 14.26
CA THR A 266 3.45 -8.08 13.61
C THR A 266 3.43 -8.04 12.08
N ASN A 267 2.76 -7.09 11.45
CA ASN A 267 2.59 -7.04 10.00
C ASN A 267 3.11 -5.72 9.45
N VAL A 268 4.03 -5.77 8.49
CA VAL A 268 4.59 -4.58 7.85
C VAL A 268 4.55 -4.72 6.33
N HIS A 269 4.18 -3.66 5.64
CA HIS A 269 4.15 -3.58 4.18
C HIS A 269 5.18 -2.58 3.68
N VAL A 270 6.02 -2.98 2.73
CA VAL A 270 7.12 -2.15 2.21
C VAL A 270 6.81 -1.72 0.78
N TYR A 271 6.82 -0.41 0.55
CA TYR A 271 6.75 0.20 -0.77
C TYR A 271 8.11 0.06 -1.48
N SER A 272 8.32 -1.09 -2.14
CA SER A 272 9.64 -1.51 -2.68
C SER A 272 10.12 -0.67 -3.86
N MET A 273 9.25 0.08 -4.50
CA MET A 273 9.54 0.86 -5.70
C MET A 273 10.12 0.01 -6.84
N ASN A 274 9.68 -1.25 -6.97
CA ASN A 274 10.20 -2.24 -7.92
C ASN A 274 11.74 -2.41 -7.82
N LYS A 275 12.28 -2.37 -6.59
CA LYS A 275 13.73 -2.53 -6.33
C LYS A 275 14.00 -3.83 -5.57
N PRO A 276 14.32 -4.92 -6.27
CA PRO A 276 14.56 -6.22 -5.64
C PRO A 276 15.73 -6.19 -4.63
N ASP A 277 16.78 -5.44 -4.94
CA ASP A 277 17.95 -5.29 -4.08
C ASP A 277 17.63 -4.61 -2.74
N VAL A 278 16.69 -3.65 -2.73
CA VAL A 278 16.20 -3.02 -1.48
C VAL A 278 15.34 -4.00 -0.69
N ALA A 279 14.43 -4.71 -1.37
CA ALA A 279 13.56 -5.72 -0.75
C ALA A 279 14.40 -6.84 -0.12
N LYS A 280 15.39 -7.36 -0.87
CA LYS A 280 16.34 -8.38 -0.39
C LYS A 280 17.10 -7.93 0.85
N LYS A 281 17.64 -6.70 0.81
CA LYS A 281 18.42 -6.18 1.93
C LYS A 281 17.60 -5.99 3.19
N LEU A 282 16.35 -5.53 3.08
CA LEU A 282 15.44 -5.44 4.22
C LEU A 282 15.13 -6.82 4.79
N GLN A 283 14.82 -7.80 3.93
CA GLN A 283 14.53 -9.16 4.38
C GLN A 283 15.73 -9.81 5.05
N ASP A 284 16.95 -9.61 4.52
CA ASP A 284 18.18 -10.13 5.13
C ASP A 284 18.43 -9.50 6.51
N ASN A 285 18.22 -8.18 6.63
CA ASN A 285 18.39 -7.49 7.93
C ASN A 285 17.38 -7.94 8.99
N LEU A 286 16.22 -8.48 8.57
CA LEU A 286 15.13 -8.93 9.45
C LEU A 286 15.02 -10.45 9.55
N SER A 287 15.97 -11.20 8.98
CA SER A 287 15.86 -12.65 8.79
C SER A 287 15.63 -13.44 10.09
N GLU A 288 16.20 -12.99 11.21
CA GLU A 288 16.02 -13.66 12.51
C GLU A 288 14.67 -13.32 13.18
N ILE A 289 14.07 -12.17 12.81
CA ILE A 289 12.77 -11.73 13.35
C ILE A 289 11.61 -12.39 12.58
N LEU A 290 11.82 -12.66 11.29
CA LEU A 290 10.82 -13.23 10.39
C LEU A 290 10.74 -14.77 10.39
N ARG A 291 11.47 -15.44 11.27
CA ARG A 291 11.50 -16.90 11.42
C ARG A 291 10.27 -17.51 12.06
#